data_f89b176fc0daaeab8824cbf77bc5d36e
#
_entry.id   f89b176fc0daaeab8824cbf77bc5d36e
#
_cell.length_a   1.000
_cell.length_b   1.000
_cell.length_c   1.000
_cell.angle_alpha   90.00
_cell.angle_beta   90.00
_cell.angle_gamma   90.00
#
_symmetry.space_group_name_H-M   'P 1'
#
loop_
_entity.id
_entity.type
_entity.pdbx_description
1 polymer ?
#
loop_
_entity_poly.entity_id
_entity_poly.type
_entity_poly.pdbx_seq_one_letter_code
_entity_poly.pdbx_strand_id
1 'polypeptide(L)'
;ISVRAVRALRNVNAADASTIHTLRVSFKKLRYAVEVLAPLIGGFPKATKQWMGEYQTLMGEVQDCEVMIAGARRFTAARVAGRRIPMIAVQEALAVRKNRALAAFLLRAGELETRCPRG
;
A
#
# COMPACT_ATOMS: atom_id res chain seq x y z
N ILE A 1 -5.45 18.24 6.97
CA ILE A 1 -4.76 16.95 7.23
C ILE A 1 -4.84 16.05 6.02
N SER A 2 -6.01 15.95 5.42
CA SER A 2 -6.24 15.07 4.27
C SER A 2 -5.71 15.61 2.93
N VAL A 3 -5.31 16.88 2.84
CA VAL A 3 -4.94 17.52 1.58
C VAL A 3 -3.76 16.83 0.89
N ARG A 4 -2.73 16.48 1.64
CA ARG A 4 -1.55 15.78 1.09
C ARG A 4 -1.90 14.40 0.59
N ALA A 5 -2.73 13.66 1.34
CA ALA A 5 -3.16 12.32 0.96
C ALA A 5 -4.06 12.37 -0.28
N VAL A 6 -5.00 13.29 -0.37
CA VAL A 6 -5.86 13.46 -1.54
C VAL A 6 -5.05 13.87 -2.76
N ARG A 7 -4.09 14.79 -2.60
CA ARG A 7 -3.20 15.18 -3.70
C ARG A 7 -2.36 14.00 -4.19
N ALA A 8 -1.81 13.21 -3.26
CA ALA A 8 -1.05 12.01 -3.61
C ALA A 8 -1.92 10.97 -4.32
N LEU A 9 -3.19 10.82 -3.89
CA LEU A 9 -4.15 9.95 -4.57
C LEU A 9 -4.38 10.37 -6.01
N ARG A 10 -4.58 11.66 -6.26
CA ARG A 10 -4.79 12.19 -7.61
C ARG A 10 -3.59 12.01 -8.52
N ASN A 11 -2.39 11.90 -7.94
CA ASN A 11 -1.15 11.65 -8.68
C ASN A 11 -0.81 10.18 -8.83
N VAL A 12 -1.62 9.26 -8.31
CA VAL A 12 -1.38 7.82 -8.43
C VAL A 12 -1.42 7.41 -9.89
N ASN A 13 -0.34 6.74 -10.30
CA ASN A 13 -0.19 6.14 -11.62
C ASN A 13 0.14 4.67 -11.45
N ALA A 14 -0.72 3.80 -11.97
CA ALA A 14 -0.54 2.35 -11.85
C ALA A 14 0.75 1.85 -12.51
N ALA A 15 1.27 2.56 -13.50
CA ALA A 15 2.53 2.24 -14.16
C ALA A 15 3.77 2.66 -13.34
N ASP A 16 3.59 3.48 -12.31
CA ASP A 16 4.67 3.98 -11.45
C ASP A 16 4.35 3.71 -9.98
N ALA A 17 4.91 2.63 -9.43
CA ALA A 17 4.69 2.23 -8.06
C ALA A 17 5.16 3.26 -7.02
N SER A 18 6.09 4.16 -7.39
CA SER A 18 6.54 5.23 -6.49
C SER A 18 5.42 6.19 -6.12
N THR A 19 4.43 6.38 -7.00
CA THR A 19 3.25 7.22 -6.72
C THR A 19 2.37 6.61 -5.63
N ILE A 20 2.25 5.28 -5.60
CA ILE A 20 1.52 4.57 -4.55
C ILE A 20 2.30 4.64 -3.23
N HIS A 21 3.62 4.52 -3.27
CA HIS A 21 4.46 4.69 -2.10
C HIS A 21 4.29 6.09 -1.49
N THR A 22 4.26 7.13 -2.32
CA THR A 22 4.02 8.52 -1.86
C THR A 22 2.66 8.64 -1.18
N LEU A 23 1.62 8.05 -1.76
CA LEU A 23 0.29 8.02 -1.15
C LEU A 23 0.32 7.27 0.19
N ARG A 24 0.99 6.14 0.25
CA ARG A 24 1.12 5.34 1.47
C ARG A 24 1.78 6.13 2.61
N VAL A 25 2.85 6.85 2.31
CA VAL A 25 3.55 7.69 3.31
C VAL A 25 2.63 8.79 3.82
N SER A 26 1.94 9.50 2.93
CA SER A 26 0.99 10.56 3.29
C SER A 26 -0.17 10.02 4.11
N PHE A 27 -0.71 8.87 3.72
CA PHE A 27 -1.81 8.21 4.43
C PHE A 27 -1.40 7.72 5.82
N LYS A 28 -0.19 7.20 5.94
CA LYS A 28 0.37 6.75 7.22
C LYS A 28 0.47 7.91 8.22
N LYS A 29 0.88 9.08 7.74
CA LYS A 29 0.92 10.31 8.56
C LYS A 29 -0.48 10.74 8.99
N LEU A 30 -1.44 10.66 8.09
CA LEU A 30 -2.84 10.95 8.40
C LEU A 30 -3.38 10.00 9.47
N ARG A 31 -3.15 8.70 9.31
CA ARG A 31 -3.58 7.69 10.29
C ARG A 31 -2.95 7.94 11.66
N TYR A 32 -1.68 8.27 11.69
CA TYR A 32 -0.98 8.59 12.94
C TYR A 32 -1.60 9.83 13.62
N ALA A 33 -1.89 10.88 12.86
CA ALA A 33 -2.56 12.06 13.38
C ALA A 33 -3.94 11.74 13.96
N VAL A 34 -4.71 10.89 13.28
CA VAL A 34 -6.02 10.42 13.76
C VAL A 34 -5.87 9.68 15.09
N GLU A 35 -4.90 8.81 15.21
CA GLU A 35 -4.64 8.06 16.46
C GLU A 35 -4.27 8.99 17.62
N VAL A 36 -3.45 10.01 17.36
CA VAL A 36 -3.05 10.99 18.37
C VAL A 36 -4.23 11.87 18.81
N LEU A 37 -5.07 12.28 17.86
CA LEU A 37 -6.19 13.18 18.13
C LEU A 37 -7.42 12.47 18.72
N ALA A 38 -7.55 11.17 18.50
CA ALA A 38 -8.72 10.40 18.91
C ALA A 38 -9.12 10.61 20.39
N PRO A 39 -8.19 10.56 21.36
CA PRO A 39 -8.55 10.79 22.78
C PRO A 39 -9.09 12.18 23.05
N LEU A 40 -8.68 13.19 22.24
CA LEU A 40 -9.10 14.60 22.44
C LEU A 40 -10.51 14.88 21.98
N ILE A 41 -11.04 14.06 21.07
CA ILE A 41 -12.36 14.26 20.46
C ILE A 41 -13.35 13.13 20.81
N GLY A 42 -13.02 12.29 21.79
CA GLY A 42 -13.87 11.16 22.19
C GLY A 42 -13.74 9.92 21.32
N GLY A 43 -12.69 9.86 20.47
CA GLY A 43 -12.41 8.74 19.59
C GLY A 43 -13.01 8.89 18.19
N PHE A 44 -12.60 8.00 17.30
CA PHE A 44 -13.17 7.84 15.96
C PHE A 44 -14.01 6.57 15.90
N PRO A 45 -15.00 6.50 15.00
CA PRO A 45 -15.77 5.27 14.82
C PRO A 45 -14.87 4.07 14.52
N LYS A 46 -15.23 2.91 15.08
CA LYS A 46 -14.47 1.67 14.85
C LYS A 46 -14.36 1.33 13.36
N ALA A 47 -15.43 1.57 12.61
CA ALA A 47 -15.45 1.35 11.16
C ALA A 47 -14.40 2.21 10.44
N THR A 48 -14.18 3.44 10.86
CA THR A 48 -13.16 4.34 10.30
C THR A 48 -11.77 3.78 10.54
N LYS A 49 -11.47 3.36 11.76
CA LYS A 49 -10.17 2.77 12.12
C LYS A 49 -9.91 1.49 11.33
N GLN A 50 -10.91 0.64 11.21
CA GLN A 50 -10.81 -0.60 10.45
C GLN A 50 -10.53 -0.32 8.98
N TRP A 51 -11.28 0.60 8.39
CA TRP A 51 -11.06 1.00 7.00
C TRP A 51 -9.65 1.54 6.76
N MET A 52 -9.14 2.38 7.65
CA MET A 52 -7.78 2.93 7.53
C MET A 52 -6.73 1.83 7.54
N GLY A 53 -6.90 0.83 8.41
CA GLY A 53 -6.02 -0.33 8.46
C GLY A 53 -6.04 -1.14 7.16
N GLU A 54 -7.22 -1.43 6.63
CA GLU A 54 -7.40 -2.16 5.37
C GLU A 54 -6.80 -1.39 4.19
N TYR A 55 -7.07 -0.09 4.10
CA TYR A 55 -6.55 0.76 3.03
C TYR A 55 -5.02 0.79 3.03
N GLN A 56 -4.42 0.95 4.20
CA GLN A 56 -2.96 0.93 4.36
C GLN A 56 -2.37 -0.44 3.99
N THR A 57 -3.04 -1.53 4.36
CA THR A 57 -2.60 -2.89 4.03
C THR A 57 -2.59 -3.12 2.52
N LEU A 58 -3.61 -2.65 1.81
CA LEU A 58 -3.67 -2.76 0.34
C LEU A 58 -2.47 -2.08 -0.33
N MET A 59 -2.13 -0.87 0.12
CA MET A 59 -0.94 -0.17 -0.39
C MET A 59 0.36 -0.90 -0.01
N GLY A 60 0.42 -1.43 1.21
CA GLY A 60 1.58 -2.16 1.71
C GLY A 60 1.87 -3.42 0.91
N GLU A 61 0.85 -4.14 0.47
CA GLU A 61 1.02 -5.35 -0.36
C GLU A 61 1.67 -5.02 -1.70
N VAL A 62 1.27 -3.92 -2.34
CA VAL A 62 1.90 -3.45 -3.59
C VAL A 62 3.36 -3.11 -3.34
N GLN A 63 3.65 -2.35 -2.29
CA GLN A 63 4.99 -1.93 -1.93
C GLN A 63 5.89 -3.13 -1.62
N ASP A 64 5.40 -4.10 -0.85
CA ASP A 64 6.17 -5.29 -0.48
C ASP A 64 6.57 -6.10 -1.71
N CYS A 65 5.66 -6.25 -2.67
CA CYS A 65 5.97 -6.92 -3.93
C CYS A 65 7.06 -6.18 -4.72
N GLU A 66 7.00 -4.84 -4.77
CA GLU A 66 8.03 -4.04 -5.43
C GLU A 66 9.40 -4.24 -4.79
N VAL A 67 9.47 -4.21 -3.46
CA VAL A 67 10.72 -4.43 -2.72
C VAL A 67 11.28 -5.83 -3.00
N MET A 68 10.43 -6.85 -2.99
CA MET A 68 10.84 -8.22 -3.26
C MET A 68 11.30 -8.41 -4.70
N ILE A 69 10.64 -7.79 -5.69
CA ILE A 69 11.05 -7.82 -7.10
C ILE A 69 12.43 -7.18 -7.26
N ALA A 70 12.64 -6.01 -6.67
CA ALA A 70 13.93 -5.33 -6.71
C ALA A 70 15.04 -6.17 -6.06
N GLY A 71 14.74 -6.84 -4.95
CA GLY A 71 15.69 -7.76 -4.30
C GLY A 71 15.99 -8.98 -5.17
N ALA A 72 14.98 -9.58 -5.79
CA ALA A 72 15.15 -10.76 -6.64
C ALA A 72 16.01 -10.49 -7.87
N ARG A 73 16.02 -9.27 -8.39
CA ARG A 73 16.86 -8.90 -9.54
C ARG A 73 18.36 -9.02 -9.29
N ARG A 74 18.76 -9.09 -8.02
CA ARG A 74 20.18 -9.21 -7.62
C ARG A 74 20.70 -10.65 -7.65
N PHE A 75 19.81 -11.63 -7.82
CA PHE A 75 20.16 -13.05 -7.77
C PHE A 75 19.72 -13.75 -9.04
N THR A 76 20.43 -14.81 -9.41
CA THR A 76 20.08 -15.66 -10.57
C THR A 76 19.20 -16.83 -10.17
N ALA A 77 19.30 -17.30 -8.93
CA ALA A 77 18.52 -18.41 -8.40
C ALA A 77 18.44 -18.35 -6.88
N ALA A 78 17.43 -19.03 -6.32
CA ALA A 78 17.31 -19.28 -4.89
C ALA A 78 17.12 -20.77 -4.64
N ARG A 79 17.48 -21.25 -3.44
CA ARG A 79 17.18 -22.60 -2.98
C ARG A 79 15.98 -22.54 -2.03
N VAL A 80 14.92 -23.28 -2.38
CA VAL A 80 13.73 -23.41 -1.57
C VAL A 80 13.40 -24.90 -1.45
N ALA A 81 13.31 -25.39 -0.21
CA ALA A 81 13.05 -26.82 0.08
C ALA A 81 14.00 -27.75 -0.68
N GLY A 82 15.30 -27.42 -0.75
CA GLY A 82 16.31 -28.21 -1.45
C GLY A 82 16.29 -28.09 -2.98
N ARG A 83 15.37 -27.31 -3.53
CA ARG A 83 15.28 -27.07 -4.98
C ARG A 83 15.89 -25.76 -5.36
N ARG A 84 16.62 -25.75 -6.47
CA ARG A 84 17.07 -24.52 -7.11
C ARG A 84 15.98 -23.95 -7.98
N ILE A 85 15.55 -22.71 -7.66
CA ILE A 85 14.52 -22.00 -8.41
C ILE A 85 15.16 -20.81 -9.12
N PRO A 86 15.04 -20.71 -10.46
CA PRO A 86 15.54 -19.53 -11.18
C PRO A 86 14.85 -18.26 -10.70
N MET A 87 15.60 -17.18 -10.52
CA MET A 87 15.02 -15.91 -10.07
C MET A 87 14.02 -15.33 -11.07
N ILE A 88 14.15 -15.67 -12.35
CA ILE A 88 13.15 -15.25 -13.35
C ILE A 88 11.75 -15.78 -12.98
N ALA A 89 11.65 -17.03 -12.52
CA ALA A 89 10.39 -17.62 -12.09
C ALA A 89 9.84 -16.93 -10.83
N VAL A 90 10.74 -16.56 -9.90
CA VAL A 90 10.37 -15.80 -8.70
C VAL A 90 9.86 -14.41 -9.07
N GLN A 91 10.55 -13.72 -9.99
CA GLN A 91 10.13 -12.40 -10.46
C GLN A 91 8.79 -12.44 -11.15
N GLU A 92 8.53 -13.46 -11.97
CA GLU A 92 7.23 -13.64 -12.65
C GLU A 92 6.10 -13.87 -11.63
N ALA A 93 6.34 -14.71 -10.64
CA ALA A 93 5.36 -14.97 -9.57
C ALA A 93 5.07 -13.70 -8.76
N LEU A 94 6.11 -12.93 -8.44
CA LEU A 94 5.96 -11.66 -7.72
C LEU A 94 5.24 -10.60 -8.56
N ALA A 95 5.47 -10.57 -9.86
CA ALA A 95 4.77 -9.66 -10.77
C ALA A 95 3.27 -9.97 -10.83
N VAL A 96 2.89 -11.25 -10.89
CA VAL A 96 1.48 -11.66 -10.83
C VAL A 96 0.85 -11.23 -9.51
N ARG A 97 1.53 -11.47 -8.40
CA ARG A 97 1.05 -11.07 -7.07
C ARG A 97 0.91 -9.55 -6.95
N LYS A 98 1.90 -8.80 -7.44
CA LYS A 98 1.85 -7.34 -7.48
C LYS A 98 0.66 -6.83 -8.28
N ASN A 99 0.42 -7.39 -9.45
CA ASN A 99 -0.69 -6.97 -10.30
C ASN A 99 -2.05 -7.22 -9.62
N ARG A 100 -2.19 -8.31 -8.89
CA ARG A 100 -3.39 -8.59 -8.08
C ARG A 100 -3.55 -7.58 -6.95
N ALA A 101 -2.47 -7.30 -6.22
CA ALA A 101 -2.47 -6.32 -5.13
C ALA A 101 -2.79 -4.92 -5.67
N LEU A 102 -2.21 -4.55 -6.81
CA LEU A 102 -2.45 -3.28 -7.47
C LEU A 102 -3.91 -3.15 -7.90
N ALA A 103 -4.48 -4.18 -8.51
CA ALA A 103 -5.89 -4.19 -8.92
C ALA A 103 -6.82 -4.05 -7.71
N ALA A 104 -6.55 -4.77 -6.62
CA ALA A 104 -7.33 -4.68 -5.38
C ALA A 104 -7.26 -3.27 -4.79
N PHE A 105 -6.07 -2.65 -4.77
CA PHE A 105 -5.90 -1.28 -4.31
C PHE A 105 -6.68 -0.29 -5.18
N LEU A 106 -6.56 -0.40 -6.51
CA LEU A 106 -7.19 0.55 -7.44
C LEU A 106 -8.72 0.52 -7.35
N LEU A 107 -9.32 -0.63 -7.04
CA LEU A 107 -10.76 -0.73 -6.82
C LEU A 107 -11.22 0.11 -5.62
N ARG A 108 -10.36 0.32 -4.64
CA ARG A 108 -10.69 1.02 -3.40
C ARG A 108 -10.00 2.37 -3.25
N ALA A 109 -9.13 2.74 -4.18
CA ALA A 109 -8.29 3.93 -4.07
C ALA A 109 -9.10 5.21 -3.83
N GLY A 110 -10.23 5.36 -4.52
CA GLY A 110 -11.11 6.52 -4.40
C GLY A 110 -11.82 6.65 -3.05
N GLU A 111 -11.84 5.60 -2.24
CA GLU A 111 -12.48 5.64 -0.91
C GLU A 111 -11.82 6.65 0.03
N LEU A 112 -10.56 7.01 -0.24
CA LEU A 112 -9.88 8.02 0.54
C LEU A 112 -10.66 9.36 0.56
N GLU A 113 -11.21 9.77 -0.59
CA GLU A 113 -11.96 11.03 -0.71
C GLU A 113 -13.31 10.98 0.00
N THR A 114 -13.92 9.78 0.08
CA THR A 114 -15.27 9.62 0.64
C THR A 114 -15.26 9.19 2.11
N ARG A 115 -14.25 8.43 2.53
CA ARG A 115 -14.20 7.83 3.89
C ARG A 115 -13.17 8.45 4.81
N CYS A 116 -12.25 9.28 4.26
CA CYS A 116 -11.24 9.94 5.07
C CYS A 116 -11.91 10.90 6.07
N PRO A 117 -11.50 10.88 7.36
CA PRO A 117 -11.99 11.86 8.33
C PRO A 117 -11.60 13.28 7.89
N ARG A 118 -12.58 14.16 7.83
CA ARG A 118 -12.37 15.58 7.57
C ARG A 118 -12.48 16.32 8.89
N GLY A 119 -11.39 16.99 9.23
CA GLY A 119 -11.34 17.80 10.43
C GLY A 119 -12.12 19.08 10.35
#